data_b21ba0590049c1d9c620e6c100a35efd
#
_entry.id   b21ba0590049c1d9c620e6c100a35efd
#
_cell.length_a   1.000
_cell.length_b   1.000
_cell.length_c   1.000
_cell.angle_alpha   90.00
_cell.angle_beta   90.00
_cell.angle_gamma   90.00
#
_symmetry.space_group_name_H-M   'P 1'
#
loop_
_entity.id
_entity.type
_entity.pdbx_description
1 polymer ?
#
loop_
_entity_poly.entity_id
_entity_poly.type
_entity_poly.pdbx_seq_one_letter_code
_entity_poly.pdbx_strand_id
1 'polypeptide(L)'
;MSTFIAAVYFSLTIFSPNKTAVIIADTAEHATNLFKKYKFMYENLPPAIRKLVPKKQSNAKELVITYGNGDESSIKIVVQGENAGRSDTCQYLHLSEVAFWSDIEETLTSVLQTIDIENKDSIVTLETTANGVNAYKVIWDQDASGDGEYQPKFFAWYSNPNYSTEYSGFELLDFEKEMVEKYSLSLNQIAWY
;
A
#
# COMPACT_ATOMS: atom_id res chain seq x y z
N MET A 1 -4.09 4.88 3.87
CA MET A 1 -3.32 4.85 2.62
C MET A 1 -3.55 3.56 1.85
N SER A 2 -3.30 2.37 2.41
CA SER A 2 -3.43 1.06 1.76
C SER A 2 -4.74 0.83 1.01
N THR A 3 -5.87 1.34 1.51
CA THR A 3 -7.16 1.20 0.81
C THR A 3 -7.21 1.99 -0.50
N PHE A 4 -6.59 3.18 -0.54
CA PHE A 4 -6.50 3.98 -1.76
C PHE A 4 -5.60 3.29 -2.79
N ILE A 5 -4.42 2.83 -2.40
CA ILE A 5 -3.50 2.10 -3.27
C ILE A 5 -4.17 0.83 -3.80
N ALA A 6 -4.85 0.08 -2.92
CA ALA A 6 -5.61 -1.10 -3.32
C ALA A 6 -6.69 -0.78 -4.36
N ALA A 7 -7.41 0.33 -4.23
CA ALA A 7 -8.43 0.74 -5.20
C ALA A 7 -7.83 1.12 -6.56
N VAL A 8 -6.68 1.81 -6.56
CA VAL A 8 -5.95 2.14 -7.80
C VAL A 8 -5.49 0.86 -8.50
N TYR A 9 -4.79 -0.03 -7.80
CA TYR A 9 -4.27 -1.27 -8.38
C TYR A 9 -5.37 -2.23 -8.81
N PHE A 10 -6.44 -2.31 -8.02
CA PHE A 10 -7.64 -3.03 -8.42
C PHE A 10 -8.17 -2.52 -9.76
N SER A 11 -8.38 -1.22 -9.89
CA SER A 11 -8.91 -0.62 -11.10
C SER A 11 -7.99 -0.84 -12.30
N LEU A 12 -6.68 -0.59 -12.15
CA LEU A 12 -5.72 -0.79 -13.22
C LEU A 12 -5.66 -2.24 -13.68
N THR A 13 -5.80 -3.20 -12.76
CA THR A 13 -5.72 -4.63 -13.07
C THR A 13 -7.01 -5.13 -13.74
N ILE A 14 -8.19 -4.77 -13.21
CA ILE A 14 -9.44 -5.35 -13.72
C ILE A 14 -9.95 -4.73 -15.02
N PHE A 15 -9.50 -3.52 -15.35
CA PHE A 15 -9.92 -2.85 -16.60
C PHE A 15 -8.89 -2.95 -17.73
N SER A 16 -7.80 -3.69 -17.51
CA SER A 16 -6.76 -3.92 -18.52
C SER A 16 -6.41 -5.40 -18.57
N PRO A 17 -6.52 -6.05 -19.73
CA PRO A 17 -6.13 -7.44 -19.87
C PRO A 17 -4.62 -7.65 -19.73
N ASN A 18 -4.22 -8.87 -19.36
CA ASN A 18 -2.82 -9.29 -19.22
C ASN A 18 -2.02 -8.47 -18.19
N LYS A 19 -2.68 -8.05 -17.11
CA LYS A 19 -2.05 -7.33 -16.00
C LYS A 19 -2.03 -8.19 -14.73
N THR A 20 -0.90 -8.14 -14.04
CA THR A 20 -0.73 -8.77 -12.73
C THR A 20 -0.38 -7.71 -11.71
N ALA A 21 -1.15 -7.66 -10.62
CA ALA A 21 -0.81 -6.90 -9.42
C ALA A 21 -0.35 -7.87 -8.32
N VAL A 22 0.80 -7.57 -7.72
CA VAL A 22 1.31 -8.31 -6.57
C VAL A 22 1.33 -7.39 -5.36
N ILE A 23 0.76 -7.88 -4.27
CA ILE A 23 0.73 -7.19 -2.98
C ILE A 23 1.61 -7.99 -2.02
N ILE A 24 2.55 -7.33 -1.35
CA ILE A 24 3.39 -7.95 -0.34
C ILE A 24 3.14 -7.26 0.99
N ALA A 25 2.73 -8.03 1.99
CA ALA A 25 2.48 -7.55 3.34
C ALA A 25 3.52 -8.11 4.32
N ASP A 26 3.71 -7.43 5.44
CA ASP A 26 4.62 -7.83 6.52
C ASP A 26 4.22 -9.14 7.20
N THR A 27 2.92 -9.36 7.41
CA THR A 27 2.37 -10.53 8.10
C THR A 27 1.23 -11.21 7.34
N ALA A 28 0.95 -12.46 7.65
CA ALA A 28 -0.17 -13.22 7.08
C ALA A 28 -1.53 -12.61 7.44
N GLU A 29 -1.64 -12.00 8.61
CA GLU A 29 -2.87 -11.32 9.04
C GLU A 29 -3.10 -10.06 8.21
N HIS A 30 -2.08 -9.20 8.07
CA HIS A 30 -2.16 -7.99 7.25
C HIS A 30 -2.41 -8.34 5.78
N ALA A 31 -1.74 -9.37 5.24
CA ALA A 31 -2.01 -9.90 3.91
C ALA A 31 -3.50 -10.27 3.75
N THR A 32 -4.03 -11.06 4.67
CA THR A 32 -5.44 -11.47 4.63
C THR A 32 -6.38 -10.27 4.68
N ASN A 33 -6.13 -9.31 5.56
CA ASN A 33 -6.98 -8.13 5.72
C ASN A 33 -6.91 -7.20 4.52
N LEU A 34 -5.73 -7.03 3.93
CA LEU A 34 -5.55 -6.24 2.72
C LEU A 34 -6.24 -6.90 1.52
N PHE A 35 -6.11 -8.22 1.37
CA PHE A 35 -6.73 -8.95 0.25
C PHE A 35 -8.26 -8.99 0.33
N LYS A 36 -8.84 -8.98 1.53
CA LYS A 36 -10.31 -8.83 1.70
C LYS A 36 -10.83 -7.56 1.04
N LYS A 37 -10.05 -6.46 1.02
CA LYS A 37 -10.45 -5.21 0.36
C LYS A 37 -10.61 -5.41 -1.15
N TYR A 38 -9.69 -6.11 -1.81
CA TYR A 38 -9.76 -6.43 -3.24
C TYR A 38 -10.99 -7.28 -3.56
N LYS A 39 -11.25 -8.30 -2.75
CA LYS A 39 -12.46 -9.13 -2.92
C LYS A 39 -13.73 -8.32 -2.74
N PHE A 40 -13.77 -7.49 -1.71
CA PHE A 40 -14.91 -6.59 -1.46
C PHE A 40 -15.15 -5.65 -2.63
N MET A 41 -14.11 -5.04 -3.20
CA MET A 41 -14.23 -4.17 -4.37
C MET A 41 -14.82 -4.93 -5.55
N TYR A 42 -14.33 -6.14 -5.84
CA TYR A 42 -14.84 -6.96 -6.93
C TYR A 42 -16.32 -7.33 -6.73
N GLU A 43 -16.69 -7.77 -5.54
CA GLU A 43 -18.04 -8.21 -5.22
C GLU A 43 -19.06 -7.07 -5.23
N ASN A 44 -18.62 -5.85 -5.02
CA ASN A 44 -19.44 -4.63 -5.07
C ASN A 44 -19.40 -3.91 -6.43
N LEU A 45 -18.74 -4.46 -7.44
CA LEU A 45 -18.84 -3.92 -8.80
C LEU A 45 -20.28 -4.00 -9.31
N PRO A 46 -20.74 -3.01 -10.08
CA PRO A 46 -22.01 -3.08 -10.77
C PRO A 46 -22.14 -4.37 -11.58
N PRO A 47 -23.32 -5.03 -11.58
CA PRO A 47 -23.51 -6.30 -12.28
C PRO A 47 -23.14 -6.27 -13.77
N ALA A 48 -23.33 -5.12 -14.43
CA ALA A 48 -22.95 -4.94 -15.82
C ALA A 48 -21.42 -5.04 -16.01
N ILE A 49 -20.65 -4.45 -15.11
CA ILE A 49 -19.17 -4.51 -15.14
C ILE A 49 -18.70 -5.93 -14.82
N ARG A 50 -19.26 -6.58 -13.79
CA ARG A 50 -18.88 -7.98 -13.46
C ARG A 50 -19.11 -8.96 -14.61
N LYS A 51 -20.06 -8.69 -15.49
CA LYS A 51 -20.27 -9.50 -16.70
C LYS A 51 -19.16 -9.31 -17.73
N LEU A 52 -18.52 -8.17 -17.78
CA LEU A 52 -17.42 -7.89 -18.71
C LEU A 52 -16.08 -8.45 -18.20
N VAL A 53 -15.92 -8.56 -16.90
CA VAL A 53 -14.71 -9.05 -16.22
C VAL A 53 -15.06 -10.18 -15.24
N PRO A 54 -15.60 -11.32 -15.73
CA PRO A 54 -16.02 -12.41 -14.87
C PRO A 54 -14.85 -13.01 -14.11
N LYS A 55 -15.13 -13.38 -12.86
CA LYS A 55 -14.17 -14.03 -12.00
C LYS A 55 -13.94 -15.47 -12.45
N LYS A 56 -12.70 -15.80 -12.83
CA LYS A 56 -12.26 -17.16 -13.14
C LYS A 56 -11.91 -17.92 -11.87
N GLN A 57 -11.15 -17.30 -10.97
CA GLN A 57 -10.67 -17.88 -9.73
C GLN A 57 -10.69 -16.86 -8.60
N SER A 58 -10.99 -17.32 -7.40
CA SER A 58 -10.82 -16.54 -6.18
C SER A 58 -10.57 -17.48 -5.00
N ASN A 59 -9.37 -17.42 -4.45
CA ASN A 59 -8.96 -18.21 -3.29
C ASN A 59 -8.44 -17.28 -2.17
N ALA A 60 -7.65 -17.81 -1.22
CA ALA A 60 -7.11 -17.03 -0.11
C ALA A 60 -6.02 -16.04 -0.54
N LYS A 61 -5.34 -16.29 -1.67
CA LYS A 61 -4.12 -15.57 -2.09
C LYS A 61 -4.21 -14.94 -3.48
N GLU A 62 -5.22 -15.27 -4.25
CA GLU A 62 -5.30 -14.85 -5.65
C GLU A 62 -6.76 -14.61 -6.09
N LEU A 63 -6.94 -13.54 -6.85
CA LEU A 63 -8.15 -13.23 -7.61
C LEU A 63 -7.78 -13.16 -9.08
N VAL A 64 -8.35 -14.03 -9.91
CA VAL A 64 -8.16 -14.05 -11.37
C VAL A 64 -9.47 -13.70 -12.04
N ILE A 65 -9.40 -12.77 -12.98
CA ILE A 65 -10.50 -12.38 -13.85
C ILE A 65 -10.16 -12.73 -15.29
N THR A 66 -11.18 -12.92 -16.10
CA THR A 66 -11.04 -13.21 -17.53
C THR A 66 -11.83 -12.20 -18.35
N TYR A 67 -11.47 -12.06 -19.60
CA TYR A 67 -12.10 -11.16 -20.57
C TYR A 67 -12.73 -11.97 -21.71
N GLY A 68 -13.60 -11.32 -22.50
CA GLY A 68 -14.34 -11.99 -23.57
C GLY A 68 -13.47 -12.61 -24.68
N ASN A 69 -12.22 -12.18 -24.79
CA ASN A 69 -11.22 -12.75 -25.74
C ASN A 69 -10.39 -13.89 -25.14
N GLY A 70 -10.61 -14.24 -23.86
CA GLY A 70 -9.86 -15.27 -23.15
C GLY A 70 -8.61 -14.79 -22.43
N ASP A 71 -8.24 -13.51 -22.53
CA ASP A 71 -7.17 -12.92 -21.72
C ASP A 71 -7.51 -12.95 -20.24
N GLU A 72 -6.50 -12.87 -19.40
CA GLU A 72 -6.65 -12.90 -17.94
C GLU A 72 -5.86 -11.77 -17.28
N SER A 73 -6.31 -11.35 -16.11
CA SER A 73 -5.54 -10.52 -15.21
C SER A 73 -5.67 -11.04 -13.78
N SER A 74 -4.66 -10.85 -12.97
CA SER A 74 -4.64 -11.39 -11.61
C SER A 74 -4.19 -10.39 -10.58
N ILE A 75 -4.73 -10.54 -9.37
CA ILE A 75 -4.28 -9.85 -8.16
C ILE A 75 -3.84 -10.92 -7.18
N LYS A 76 -2.58 -10.88 -6.78
CA LYS A 76 -1.95 -11.87 -5.88
C LYS A 76 -1.50 -11.19 -4.60
N ILE A 77 -1.61 -11.92 -3.47
CA ILE A 77 -1.05 -11.46 -2.20
C ILE A 77 -0.04 -12.46 -1.65
N VAL A 78 1.07 -11.93 -1.19
CA VAL A 78 2.20 -12.69 -0.63
C VAL A 78 2.59 -12.08 0.72
N VAL A 79 3.18 -12.86 1.60
CA VAL A 79 3.82 -12.37 2.82
C VAL A 79 5.30 -12.16 2.55
N GLN A 80 5.90 -11.11 3.11
CA GLN A 80 7.33 -10.82 3.00
C GLN A 80 8.19 -12.03 3.46
N GLY A 81 9.40 -12.16 2.94
CA GLY A 81 10.33 -13.26 3.24
C GLY A 81 10.20 -14.43 2.27
N GLU A 82 9.60 -15.54 2.66
CA GLU A 82 9.55 -16.76 1.85
C GLU A 82 8.85 -16.53 0.49
N ASN A 83 9.61 -16.62 -0.60
CA ASN A 83 9.14 -16.53 -1.99
C ASN A 83 8.58 -15.16 -2.45
N ALA A 84 8.76 -14.09 -1.69
CA ALA A 84 8.28 -12.78 -2.09
C ALA A 84 8.86 -12.32 -3.45
N GLY A 85 10.09 -12.65 -3.77
CA GLY A 85 10.76 -12.35 -5.04
C GLY A 85 10.69 -13.47 -6.09
N ARG A 86 9.85 -14.49 -5.92
CA ARG A 86 9.71 -15.62 -6.86
C ARG A 86 8.35 -15.68 -7.55
N SER A 87 7.58 -14.61 -7.47
CA SER A 87 6.30 -14.52 -8.16
C SER A 87 6.48 -14.22 -9.64
N ASP A 88 5.41 -14.44 -10.40
CA ASP A 88 5.36 -14.10 -11.82
C ASP A 88 5.67 -12.61 -12.04
N THR A 89 6.13 -12.27 -13.25
CA THR A 89 6.29 -10.88 -13.68
C THR A 89 5.00 -10.09 -13.43
N CYS A 90 5.12 -8.95 -12.80
CA CYS A 90 3.97 -8.09 -12.50
C CYS A 90 4.19 -6.66 -13.01
N GLN A 91 3.09 -5.96 -13.27
CA GLN A 91 3.10 -4.55 -13.63
C GLN A 91 2.84 -3.65 -12.44
N TYR A 92 2.14 -4.15 -11.42
CA TYR A 92 1.76 -3.36 -10.25
C TYR A 92 2.23 -4.05 -8.98
N LEU A 93 3.13 -3.40 -8.24
CA LEU A 93 3.73 -3.93 -7.02
C LEU A 93 3.42 -3.02 -5.83
N HIS A 94 2.63 -3.54 -4.90
CA HIS A 94 2.27 -2.84 -3.67
C HIS A 94 2.96 -3.49 -2.47
N LEU A 95 3.92 -2.80 -1.89
CA LEU A 95 4.69 -3.21 -0.73
C LEU A 95 4.14 -2.50 0.51
N SER A 96 3.49 -3.27 1.37
CA SER A 96 2.75 -2.74 2.53
C SER A 96 3.51 -2.97 3.82
N GLU A 97 3.56 -1.96 4.68
CA GLU A 97 4.24 -1.93 5.98
C GLU A 97 5.74 -2.26 5.89
N VAL A 98 6.42 -1.72 4.87
CA VAL A 98 7.83 -2.03 4.55
C VAL A 98 8.77 -1.77 5.72
N ALA A 99 8.55 -0.74 6.56
CA ALA A 99 9.40 -0.46 7.71
C ALA A 99 9.34 -1.53 8.81
N PHE A 100 8.40 -2.48 8.73
CA PHE A 100 8.26 -3.62 9.66
C PHE A 100 8.81 -4.93 9.10
N TRP A 101 9.36 -4.93 7.88
CA TRP A 101 9.95 -6.12 7.29
C TRP A 101 11.28 -6.47 7.98
N SER A 102 11.56 -7.76 8.17
CA SER A 102 12.77 -8.23 8.84
C SER A 102 14.03 -7.93 8.04
N ASP A 103 13.98 -8.12 6.71
CA ASP A 103 15.09 -7.96 5.78
C ASP A 103 14.70 -7.10 4.59
N ILE A 104 14.57 -5.79 4.85
CA ILE A 104 14.04 -4.83 3.87
C ILE A 104 14.87 -4.82 2.58
N GLU A 105 16.19 -4.70 2.67
CA GLU A 105 17.07 -4.56 1.50
C GLU A 105 17.09 -5.82 0.63
N GLU A 106 17.22 -7.00 1.25
CA GLU A 106 17.23 -8.28 0.54
C GLU A 106 15.88 -8.54 -0.13
N THR A 107 14.79 -8.31 0.62
CA THR A 107 13.44 -8.51 0.09
C THR A 107 13.14 -7.54 -1.05
N LEU A 108 13.46 -6.25 -0.92
CA LEU A 108 13.27 -5.27 -1.99
C LEU A 108 14.06 -5.64 -3.24
N THR A 109 15.34 -5.98 -3.10
CA THR A 109 16.20 -6.40 -4.21
C THR A 109 15.58 -7.59 -4.96
N SER A 110 15.11 -8.59 -4.23
CA SER A 110 14.48 -9.79 -4.82
C SER A 110 13.17 -9.47 -5.52
N VAL A 111 12.33 -8.65 -4.91
CA VAL A 111 10.97 -8.35 -5.39
C VAL A 111 11.00 -7.40 -6.59
N LEU A 112 11.88 -6.41 -6.59
CA LEU A 112 12.00 -5.47 -7.71
C LEU A 112 12.45 -6.12 -9.01
N GLN A 113 13.12 -7.29 -8.95
CA GLN A 113 13.46 -8.08 -10.14
C GLN A 113 12.22 -8.69 -10.84
N THR A 114 11.07 -8.73 -10.18
CA THR A 114 9.82 -9.22 -10.79
C THR A 114 9.12 -8.17 -11.64
N ILE A 115 9.55 -6.93 -11.58
CA ILE A 115 8.99 -5.82 -12.34
C ILE A 115 9.90 -5.45 -13.50
N ASP A 116 9.30 -5.29 -14.68
CA ASP A 116 9.93 -4.61 -15.79
C ASP A 116 9.86 -3.09 -15.55
N ILE A 117 10.92 -2.53 -14.99
CA ILE A 117 11.00 -1.08 -14.67
C ILE A 117 11.12 -0.20 -15.93
N GLU A 118 11.50 -0.78 -17.08
CA GLU A 118 11.51 -0.05 -18.35
C GLU A 118 10.11 0.09 -18.95
N ASN A 119 9.17 -0.74 -18.48
CA ASN A 119 7.78 -0.64 -18.89
C ASN A 119 7.11 0.55 -18.20
N LYS A 120 6.71 1.55 -18.98
CA LYS A 120 6.08 2.79 -18.51
C LYS A 120 4.75 2.56 -17.77
N ASP A 121 4.13 1.41 -17.95
CA ASP A 121 2.89 1.04 -17.27
C ASP A 121 3.14 0.40 -15.89
N SER A 122 4.39 0.10 -15.55
CA SER A 122 4.73 -0.51 -14.28
C SER A 122 4.72 0.53 -13.16
N ILE A 123 4.13 0.16 -12.02
CA ILE A 123 4.01 1.01 -10.83
C ILE A 123 4.45 0.22 -9.60
N VAL A 124 5.38 0.80 -8.86
CA VAL A 124 5.80 0.30 -7.55
C VAL A 124 5.39 1.30 -6.48
N THR A 125 4.74 0.82 -5.44
CA THR A 125 4.37 1.65 -4.28
C THR A 125 4.84 0.99 -3.00
N LEU A 126 5.66 1.71 -2.24
CA LEU A 126 6.03 1.36 -0.88
C LEU A 126 5.19 2.20 0.07
N GLU A 127 4.54 1.56 1.03
CA GLU A 127 3.86 2.27 2.12
C GLU A 127 4.20 1.69 3.48
N THR A 128 4.21 2.54 4.48
CA THR A 128 4.40 2.13 5.86
C THR A 128 4.00 3.25 6.83
N THR A 129 3.76 2.89 8.08
CA THR A 129 3.87 3.80 9.21
C THR A 129 5.33 3.89 9.67
N ALA A 130 5.70 4.96 10.35
CA ALA A 130 7.07 5.13 10.84
C ALA A 130 7.42 4.04 11.88
N ASN A 131 8.60 3.45 11.75
CA ASN A 131 9.10 2.42 12.67
C ASN A 131 10.57 2.68 13.04
N GLY A 132 10.85 3.83 13.64
CA GLY A 132 12.18 4.21 14.08
C GLY A 132 13.20 4.40 12.94
N VAL A 133 14.48 4.24 13.27
CA VAL A 133 15.58 4.33 12.30
C VAL A 133 15.95 2.94 11.81
N ASN A 134 15.60 2.65 10.56
CA ASN A 134 15.84 1.36 9.91
C ASN A 134 16.18 1.57 8.42
N ALA A 135 16.35 0.49 7.65
CA ALA A 135 16.68 0.58 6.22
C ALA A 135 15.62 1.34 5.40
N TYR A 136 14.33 1.26 5.77
CA TYR A 136 13.30 2.06 5.11
C TYR A 136 13.50 3.57 5.32
N LYS A 137 13.95 3.98 6.51
CA LYS A 137 14.26 5.40 6.79
C LYS A 137 15.38 5.92 5.88
N VAL A 138 16.37 5.08 5.57
CA VAL A 138 17.46 5.44 4.63
C VAL A 138 16.90 5.68 3.23
N ILE A 139 16.04 4.77 2.74
CA ILE A 139 15.35 4.93 1.45
C ILE A 139 14.53 6.22 1.43
N TRP A 140 13.75 6.45 2.49
CA TRP A 140 12.94 7.67 2.62
C TRP A 140 13.78 8.95 2.55
N ASP A 141 14.92 8.98 3.24
CA ASP A 141 15.78 10.18 3.28
C ASP A 141 16.42 10.45 1.92
N GLN A 142 16.84 9.41 1.19
CA GLN A 142 17.35 9.53 -0.16
C GLN A 142 16.27 10.06 -1.12
N ASP A 143 15.05 9.53 -1.05
CA ASP A 143 13.95 9.99 -1.87
C ASP A 143 13.56 11.45 -1.52
N ALA A 144 13.54 11.80 -0.24
CA ALA A 144 13.20 13.13 0.23
C ALA A 144 14.25 14.19 -0.14
N SER A 145 15.53 13.80 -0.28
CA SER A 145 16.61 14.68 -0.78
C SER A 145 16.60 14.84 -2.29
N GLY A 146 15.87 13.99 -3.02
CA GLY A 146 15.83 13.94 -4.47
C GLY A 146 16.89 13.05 -5.12
N ASP A 147 17.65 12.29 -4.32
CA ASP A 147 18.69 11.37 -4.78
C ASP A 147 18.16 9.92 -4.95
N GLY A 148 16.90 9.67 -4.55
CA GLY A 148 16.26 8.36 -4.62
C GLY A 148 15.44 8.14 -5.89
N GLU A 149 14.86 6.95 -5.99
CA GLU A 149 14.10 6.50 -7.16
C GLU A 149 12.58 6.73 -7.00
N TYR A 150 12.10 6.94 -5.76
CA TYR A 150 10.67 7.07 -5.47
C TYR A 150 10.27 8.51 -5.20
N GLN A 151 9.01 8.82 -5.46
CA GLN A 151 8.44 10.11 -5.10
C GLN A 151 7.81 10.02 -3.70
N PRO A 152 8.45 10.60 -2.65
CA PRO A 152 7.97 10.48 -1.28
C PRO A 152 6.70 11.30 -1.06
N LYS A 153 5.76 10.73 -0.29
CA LYS A 153 4.53 11.38 0.16
C LYS A 153 4.33 11.12 1.64
N PHE A 154 4.42 12.16 2.45
CA PHE A 154 4.17 12.08 3.87
C PHE A 154 2.75 12.53 4.21
N PHE A 155 2.05 11.70 4.98
CA PHE A 155 0.72 12.01 5.49
C PHE A 155 0.80 12.13 7.01
N ALA A 156 0.87 13.36 7.49
CA ALA A 156 0.91 13.63 8.90
C ALA A 156 -0.40 13.19 9.59
N TRP A 157 -0.31 12.63 10.80
CA TRP A 157 -1.48 12.19 11.55
C TRP A 157 -2.51 13.30 11.73
N TYR A 158 -2.06 14.51 11.96
CA TYR A 158 -2.92 15.68 12.16
C TYR A 158 -3.65 16.16 10.90
N SER A 159 -3.33 15.61 9.73
CA SER A 159 -4.10 15.85 8.51
C SER A 159 -5.43 15.09 8.50
N ASN A 160 -5.62 14.14 9.41
CA ASN A 160 -6.87 13.40 9.53
C ASN A 160 -7.75 14.06 10.62
N PRO A 161 -8.91 14.63 10.25
CA PRO A 161 -9.79 15.32 11.21
C PRO A 161 -10.38 14.40 12.29
N ASN A 162 -10.36 13.07 12.07
CA ASN A 162 -10.83 12.09 13.05
C ASN A 162 -9.83 11.85 14.20
N TYR A 163 -8.57 12.29 14.05
CA TYR A 163 -7.58 12.23 15.13
C TYR A 163 -7.72 13.44 16.02
N SER A 164 -8.81 13.44 16.78
CA SER A 164 -9.23 14.55 17.64
C SER A 164 -10.09 14.00 18.79
N THR A 165 -9.81 14.43 20.01
CA THR A 165 -10.54 14.08 21.22
C THR A 165 -10.87 15.38 21.97
N GLU A 166 -11.96 15.42 22.72
CA GLU A 166 -12.33 16.60 23.49
C GLU A 166 -11.22 16.97 24.49
N TYR A 167 -10.75 18.21 24.37
CA TYR A 167 -9.72 18.74 25.27
C TYR A 167 -10.28 19.02 26.67
N SER A 168 -9.74 18.36 27.68
CA SER A 168 -10.22 18.43 29.07
C SER A 168 -9.58 19.55 29.90
N GLY A 169 -8.76 20.42 29.29
CA GLY A 169 -8.15 21.55 30.00
C GLY A 169 -6.87 21.22 30.77
N PHE A 170 -6.17 20.14 30.43
CA PHE A 170 -4.86 19.81 31.03
C PHE A 170 -3.79 20.82 30.58
N GLU A 171 -2.71 20.94 31.34
CA GLU A 171 -1.58 21.79 30.97
C GLU A 171 -0.74 21.13 29.90
N LEU A 172 -0.48 21.84 28.80
CA LEU A 172 0.35 21.36 27.73
C LEU A 172 1.83 21.33 28.11
N LEU A 173 2.52 20.28 27.75
CA LEU A 173 3.98 20.18 27.80
C LEU A 173 4.62 21.15 26.80
N ASP A 174 5.87 21.53 27.04
CA ASP A 174 6.53 22.51 26.16
C ASP A 174 6.64 22.03 24.70
N PHE A 175 6.94 20.75 24.47
CA PHE A 175 6.97 20.21 23.11
C PHE A 175 5.58 20.19 22.46
N GLU A 176 4.51 20.02 23.22
CA GLU A 176 3.13 20.07 22.71
C GLU A 176 2.75 21.50 22.30
N LYS A 177 3.18 22.50 23.07
CA LYS A 177 3.02 23.93 22.71
C LYS A 177 3.75 24.23 21.40
N GLU A 178 5.00 23.74 21.25
CA GLU A 178 5.75 23.87 20.01
C GLU A 178 5.05 23.19 18.82
N MET A 179 4.47 22.00 19.03
CA MET A 179 3.70 21.31 17.99
C MET A 179 2.45 22.09 17.57
N VAL A 180 1.70 22.62 18.54
CA VAL A 180 0.53 23.47 18.28
C VAL A 180 0.92 24.67 17.42
N GLU A 181 1.98 25.37 17.77
CA GLU A 181 2.44 26.55 17.04
C GLU A 181 2.96 26.17 15.63
N LYS A 182 3.85 25.19 15.56
CA LYS A 182 4.53 24.79 14.32
C LYS A 182 3.59 24.22 13.26
N TYR A 183 2.60 23.42 13.69
CA TYR A 183 1.70 22.68 12.79
C TYR A 183 0.27 23.22 12.81
N SER A 184 0.00 24.33 13.56
CA SER A 184 -1.33 24.92 13.71
C SER A 184 -2.38 23.91 14.19
N LEU A 185 -2.01 23.07 15.16
CA LEU A 185 -2.89 22.04 15.69
C LEU A 185 -3.96 22.64 16.61
N SER A 186 -5.15 22.04 16.61
CA SER A 186 -6.16 22.32 17.62
C SER A 186 -5.82 21.63 18.95
N LEU A 187 -6.33 22.18 20.06
CA LEU A 187 -6.18 21.54 21.36
C LEU A 187 -6.80 20.13 21.40
N ASN A 188 -7.86 19.91 20.64
CA ASN A 188 -8.49 18.60 20.51
C ASN A 188 -7.60 17.58 19.78
N GLN A 189 -6.78 18.02 18.83
CA GLN A 189 -5.80 17.14 18.18
C GLN A 189 -4.65 16.80 19.13
N ILE A 190 -4.18 17.76 19.93
CA ILE A 190 -3.19 17.48 20.99
C ILE A 190 -3.75 16.54 22.04
N ALA A 191 -5.02 16.69 22.42
CA ALA A 191 -5.66 15.79 23.39
C ALA A 191 -5.78 14.33 22.86
N TRP A 192 -5.79 14.16 21.55
CA TRP A 192 -5.77 12.85 20.91
C TRP A 192 -4.35 12.23 20.87
N TYR A 193 -3.34 13.08 20.67
CA TYR A 193 -1.92 12.69 20.58
C TYR A 193 -1.38 12.17 21.90
#